data_3b855f7144bbda25aae3b80ae61584c3
#
_entry.id   3b855f7144bbda25aae3b80ae61584c3
#
_cell.length_a   1.000
_cell.length_b   1.000
_cell.length_c   1.000
_cell.angle_alpha   90.00
_cell.angle_beta   90.00
_cell.angle_gamma   90.00
#
_symmetry.space_group_name_H-M   'P 1'
#
loop_
_entity.id
_entity.type
_entity.pdbx_description
1 polymer ?
#
loop_
_entity_poly.entity_id
_entity_poly.type
_entity_poly.pdbx_seq_one_letter_code
_entity_poly.pdbx_strand_id
1 'polypeptide(L)'
;MYLQAFSLCVPPRTFERAMRIFYAAANSPNSQLKSTLWRDNLRASLAELGHEIIDFEFDMDRTFQYLDPADPVHNEFISRNRPRLSDALVSQVRKARARQPVDLLFTYFYNACVELGVIRQIGALGIRTMNWFCNASYQFHLVSEIAPEYDFCLVPEKFRLEDYKRAGANPIYCQEAANPGIYRPYPETQRFDAGFVGQAYGERPGLVARLVQEGIDVKVWGPGWKCHAKRRPSFNPMRWGRRKTSTEIPKRCIAGIVTGETMVRTFSRTRVNLGFAACWTSGPNRITQIRLRDFEIPMSGAFYLTEYQEELTDYFDVDQEIVCYRNADELCDKIKYYLARPADRERIAASGRRRCLNDHTWAKRFGQVFQSIGLTA
;
A
#
# COMPACT_ATOMS: atom_id res chain seq x y z
N MET A 1 -31.16 32.64 -9.47
CA MET A 1 -30.74 32.19 -10.81
C MET A 1 -29.52 31.31 -10.57
N TYR A 2 -29.76 29.98 -10.39
CA TYR A 2 -28.73 29.02 -10.02
C TYR A 2 -28.09 28.46 -11.31
N LEU A 3 -26.83 28.75 -11.52
CA LEU A 3 -26.04 28.12 -12.57
C LEU A 3 -25.57 26.75 -12.07
N GLN A 4 -26.17 25.69 -12.61
CA GLN A 4 -25.68 24.30 -12.49
C GLN A 4 -24.35 24.18 -13.26
N ALA A 5 -23.25 23.99 -12.52
CA ALA A 5 -22.00 23.56 -13.10
C ALA A 5 -22.09 22.07 -13.43
N PHE A 6 -22.31 21.74 -14.69
CA PHE A 6 -22.13 20.37 -15.20
C PHE A 6 -20.65 20.03 -15.14
N SER A 7 -20.27 19.21 -14.17
CA SER A 7 -19.00 18.51 -14.15
C SER A 7 -19.05 17.47 -15.28
N LEU A 8 -18.34 17.72 -16.38
CA LEU A 8 -18.08 16.73 -17.42
C LEU A 8 -17.15 15.67 -16.80
N CYS A 9 -17.75 14.62 -16.25
CA CYS A 9 -17.07 13.37 -15.96
C CYS A 9 -16.67 12.76 -17.32
N VAL A 10 -15.40 12.92 -17.70
CA VAL A 10 -14.88 12.22 -18.89
C VAL A 10 -14.92 10.72 -18.55
N PRO A 11 -15.69 9.91 -19.25
CA PRO A 11 -15.73 8.48 -18.98
C PRO A 11 -14.31 7.91 -19.16
N PRO A 12 -13.91 6.90 -18.37
CA PRO A 12 -12.66 6.22 -18.58
C PRO A 12 -12.65 5.70 -20.04
N ARG A 13 -11.54 5.94 -20.77
CA ARG A 13 -11.37 5.40 -22.11
C ARG A 13 -11.57 3.89 -22.04
N THR A 14 -12.62 3.40 -22.65
CA THR A 14 -12.88 1.96 -22.79
C THR A 14 -11.74 1.36 -23.63
N PHE A 15 -11.14 0.29 -23.15
CA PHE A 15 -10.22 -0.51 -23.96
C PHE A 15 -10.99 -0.99 -25.21
N GLU A 16 -10.37 -0.96 -26.39
CA GLU A 16 -11.00 -1.43 -27.63
C GLU A 16 -11.36 -2.92 -27.56
N ARG A 17 -10.65 -3.68 -26.69
CA ARG A 17 -10.98 -5.08 -26.39
C ARG A 17 -10.81 -5.38 -24.90
N ALA A 18 -11.83 -5.99 -24.28
CA ALA A 18 -11.74 -6.55 -22.94
C ALA A 18 -10.77 -7.75 -22.92
N MET A 19 -9.77 -7.72 -22.01
CA MET A 19 -8.89 -8.87 -21.77
C MET A 19 -9.53 -9.87 -20.82
N ARG A 20 -9.16 -11.16 -20.96
CA ARG A 20 -9.37 -12.18 -19.93
C ARG A 20 -8.11 -12.32 -19.10
N ILE A 21 -8.19 -11.89 -17.85
CA ILE A 21 -7.06 -11.85 -16.92
C ILE A 21 -7.21 -12.97 -15.89
N PHE A 22 -6.25 -13.90 -15.87
CA PHE A 22 -6.13 -14.84 -14.76
C PHE A 22 -5.41 -14.15 -13.60
N TYR A 23 -6.12 -13.94 -12.50
CA TYR A 23 -5.66 -13.17 -11.35
C TYR A 23 -5.26 -14.09 -10.20
N ALA A 24 -4.01 -14.04 -9.78
CA ALA A 24 -3.48 -14.87 -8.70
C ALA A 24 -2.78 -14.00 -7.64
N ALA A 25 -3.55 -13.57 -6.65
CA ALA A 25 -3.09 -12.88 -5.45
C ALA A 25 -3.98 -13.28 -4.27
N ALA A 26 -3.59 -12.93 -3.06
CA ALA A 26 -4.43 -13.20 -1.90
C ALA A 26 -5.76 -12.44 -2.01
N ASN A 27 -6.84 -13.17 -2.15
CA ASN A 27 -8.21 -12.64 -2.21
C ASN A 27 -8.90 -12.64 -0.84
N SER A 28 -8.42 -13.46 0.08
CA SER A 28 -8.91 -13.50 1.46
C SER A 28 -8.28 -12.40 2.31
N PRO A 29 -8.91 -12.00 3.42
CA PRO A 29 -8.32 -11.08 4.38
C PRO A 29 -6.97 -11.61 4.87
N ASN A 30 -5.94 -10.77 4.86
CA ASN A 30 -4.65 -11.10 5.46
C ASN A 30 -4.88 -11.55 6.91
N SER A 31 -4.38 -12.74 7.28
CA SER A 31 -4.64 -13.36 8.58
C SER A 31 -4.20 -12.50 9.77
N GLN A 32 -3.17 -11.67 9.62
CA GLN A 32 -2.69 -10.76 10.65
C GLN A 32 -3.50 -9.45 10.71
N LEU A 33 -3.94 -8.93 9.57
CA LEU A 33 -4.61 -7.63 9.47
C LEU A 33 -6.08 -7.75 9.07
N LYS A 34 -6.56 -8.95 8.70
CA LYS A 34 -7.90 -9.19 8.14
C LYS A 34 -8.25 -8.17 7.04
N SER A 35 -7.29 -7.92 6.15
CA SER A 35 -7.37 -6.89 5.11
C SER A 35 -7.59 -7.51 3.74
N THR A 36 -8.55 -6.99 2.99
CA THR A 36 -8.83 -7.34 1.59
C THR A 36 -8.11 -6.40 0.62
N LEU A 37 -7.10 -5.69 1.11
CA LEU A 37 -6.45 -4.55 0.45
C LEU A 37 -6.11 -4.79 -1.02
N TRP A 38 -5.46 -5.92 -1.33
CA TRP A 38 -4.97 -6.17 -2.69
C TRP A 38 -6.09 -6.63 -3.62
N ARG A 39 -7.05 -7.42 -3.13
CA ARG A 39 -8.28 -7.72 -3.89
C ARG A 39 -9.03 -6.44 -4.23
N ASP A 40 -9.20 -5.56 -3.26
CA ASP A 40 -10.03 -4.37 -3.40
C ASP A 40 -9.34 -3.29 -4.26
N ASN A 41 -8.01 -3.22 -4.25
CA ASN A 41 -7.26 -2.28 -5.08
C ASN A 41 -6.91 -2.85 -6.47
N LEU A 42 -6.27 -4.01 -6.54
CA LEU A 42 -5.76 -4.52 -7.81
C LEU A 42 -6.87 -5.18 -8.64
N ARG A 43 -7.49 -6.24 -8.08
CA ARG A 43 -8.52 -7.00 -8.78
C ARG A 43 -9.73 -6.16 -9.18
N ALA A 44 -10.23 -5.36 -8.24
CA ALA A 44 -11.40 -4.52 -8.49
C ALA A 44 -11.14 -3.49 -9.60
N SER A 45 -9.94 -2.90 -9.62
CA SER A 45 -9.58 -1.90 -10.62
C SER A 45 -9.30 -2.50 -12.01
N LEU A 46 -8.82 -3.74 -12.08
CA LEU A 46 -8.75 -4.47 -13.36
C LEU A 46 -10.16 -4.75 -13.92
N ALA A 47 -11.11 -5.13 -13.05
CA ALA A 47 -12.50 -5.32 -13.44
C ALA A 47 -13.18 -3.99 -13.83
N GLU A 48 -12.87 -2.88 -13.15
CA GLU A 48 -13.36 -1.53 -13.48
C GLU A 48 -12.95 -1.08 -14.89
N LEU A 49 -11.79 -1.53 -15.37
CA LEU A 49 -11.34 -1.31 -16.75
C LEU A 49 -12.11 -2.14 -17.80
N GLY A 50 -13.08 -2.94 -17.38
CA GLY A 50 -13.90 -3.78 -18.26
C GLY A 50 -13.29 -5.13 -18.58
N HIS A 51 -12.23 -5.56 -17.89
CA HIS A 51 -11.62 -6.88 -18.11
C HIS A 51 -12.40 -7.99 -17.40
N GLU A 52 -12.43 -9.18 -18.00
CA GLU A 52 -12.94 -10.40 -17.35
C GLU A 52 -11.87 -10.96 -16.42
N ILE A 53 -12.19 -11.11 -15.13
CA ILE A 53 -11.25 -11.60 -14.13
C ILE A 53 -11.58 -13.05 -13.77
N ILE A 54 -10.60 -13.93 -13.93
CA ILE A 54 -10.64 -15.33 -13.51
C ILE A 54 -9.79 -15.44 -12.26
N ASP A 55 -10.41 -15.70 -11.13
CA ASP A 55 -9.71 -15.80 -9.86
C ASP A 55 -9.00 -17.16 -9.71
N PHE A 56 -7.76 -17.13 -9.22
CA PHE A 56 -7.04 -18.32 -8.80
C PHE A 56 -7.62 -18.85 -7.48
N GLU A 57 -8.09 -20.07 -7.49
CA GLU A 57 -8.69 -20.76 -6.34
C GLU A 57 -7.62 -21.54 -5.57
N PHE A 58 -6.96 -20.92 -4.60
CA PHE A 58 -5.98 -21.54 -3.71
C PHE A 58 -5.89 -20.76 -2.41
N ASP A 59 -5.75 -21.45 -1.28
CA ASP A 59 -5.50 -20.78 0.01
C ASP A 59 -4.07 -20.27 0.07
N MET A 60 -3.93 -18.95 -0.08
CA MET A 60 -2.65 -18.24 -0.06
C MET A 60 -2.37 -17.51 1.26
N ASP A 61 -3.24 -17.63 2.27
CA ASP A 61 -3.15 -16.81 3.49
C ASP A 61 -1.80 -16.94 4.18
N ARG A 62 -1.31 -18.17 4.37
CA ARG A 62 0.00 -18.39 4.97
C ARG A 62 1.16 -18.05 4.03
N THR A 63 1.03 -18.33 2.74
CA THR A 63 2.02 -17.97 1.73
C THR A 63 2.20 -16.44 1.70
N PHE A 64 1.11 -15.69 1.79
CA PHE A 64 1.09 -14.23 1.67
C PHE A 64 1.62 -13.49 2.92
N GLN A 65 2.39 -14.16 3.77
CA GLN A 65 3.05 -13.58 4.95
C GLN A 65 4.53 -13.24 4.70
N TYR A 66 4.95 -13.11 3.43
CA TYR A 66 6.33 -12.79 3.04
C TYR A 66 7.36 -13.78 3.60
N LEU A 67 7.10 -15.05 3.37
CA LEU A 67 7.99 -16.12 3.77
C LEU A 67 9.30 -16.05 2.99
N ASP A 68 10.42 -16.07 3.70
CA ASP A 68 11.75 -16.05 3.10
C ASP A 68 12.24 -17.49 2.88
N PRO A 69 12.53 -17.93 1.63
CA PRO A 69 13.10 -19.25 1.39
C PRO A 69 14.48 -19.46 2.03
N ALA A 70 15.21 -18.38 2.32
CA ALA A 70 16.49 -18.47 3.02
C ALA A 70 16.35 -18.70 4.54
N ASP A 71 15.15 -18.46 5.11
CA ASP A 71 14.88 -18.69 6.53
C ASP A 71 14.49 -20.15 6.80
N PRO A 72 15.29 -20.91 7.57
CA PRO A 72 14.99 -22.32 7.89
C PRO A 72 13.62 -22.54 8.53
N VAL A 73 13.10 -21.56 9.29
CA VAL A 73 11.78 -21.64 9.94
C VAL A 73 10.66 -21.68 8.90
N HIS A 74 10.85 -21.05 7.74
CA HIS A 74 9.88 -21.02 6.66
C HIS A 74 9.98 -22.24 5.72
N ASN A 75 11.15 -22.89 5.65
CA ASN A 75 11.47 -23.91 4.65
C ASN A 75 10.54 -25.12 4.66
N GLU A 76 10.13 -25.60 5.83
CA GLU A 76 9.22 -26.75 5.92
C GLU A 76 7.86 -26.45 5.27
N PHE A 77 7.35 -25.24 5.44
CA PHE A 77 6.11 -24.84 4.81
C PHE A 77 6.30 -24.60 3.31
N ILE A 78 7.36 -23.88 2.92
CA ILE A 78 7.64 -23.53 1.51
C ILE A 78 7.82 -24.80 0.69
N SER A 79 8.65 -25.76 1.13
CA SER A 79 8.93 -27.00 0.40
C SER A 79 7.69 -27.86 0.14
N ARG A 80 6.69 -27.81 1.01
CA ARG A 80 5.42 -28.53 0.82
C ARG A 80 4.39 -27.74 0.02
N ASN A 81 4.35 -26.41 0.20
CA ASN A 81 3.29 -25.58 -0.36
C ASN A 81 3.62 -25.07 -1.77
N ARG A 82 4.87 -24.72 -2.04
CA ARG A 82 5.34 -24.18 -3.32
C ARG A 82 5.02 -25.09 -4.51
N PRO A 83 5.32 -26.43 -4.48
CA PRO A 83 4.92 -27.35 -5.54
C PRO A 83 3.40 -27.43 -5.74
N ARG A 84 2.64 -27.53 -4.63
CA ARG A 84 1.17 -27.63 -4.67
C ARG A 84 0.53 -26.38 -5.28
N LEU A 85 1.02 -25.19 -4.93
CA LEU A 85 0.55 -23.93 -5.50
C LEU A 85 0.90 -23.86 -6.99
N SER A 86 2.11 -24.27 -7.36
CA SER A 86 2.58 -24.34 -8.74
C SER A 86 1.70 -25.24 -9.62
N ASP A 87 1.43 -26.47 -9.16
CA ASP A 87 0.58 -27.43 -9.87
C ASP A 87 -0.86 -26.91 -10.01
N ALA A 88 -1.41 -26.35 -8.93
CA ALA A 88 -2.75 -25.77 -8.94
C ALA A 88 -2.85 -24.60 -9.92
N LEU A 89 -1.85 -23.70 -9.94
CA LEU A 89 -1.80 -22.55 -10.83
C LEU A 89 -1.80 -23.01 -12.31
N VAL A 90 -0.86 -23.90 -12.68
CA VAL A 90 -0.75 -24.42 -14.05
C VAL A 90 -2.03 -25.13 -14.48
N SER A 91 -2.59 -25.99 -13.61
CA SER A 91 -3.81 -26.72 -13.86
C SER A 91 -5.01 -25.79 -14.13
N GLN A 92 -5.21 -24.79 -13.27
CA GLN A 92 -6.33 -23.87 -13.39
C GLN A 92 -6.18 -22.93 -14.60
N VAL A 93 -4.97 -22.44 -14.88
CA VAL A 93 -4.68 -21.64 -16.09
C VAL A 93 -4.98 -22.45 -17.36
N ARG A 94 -4.52 -23.70 -17.44
CA ARG A 94 -4.82 -24.58 -18.60
C ARG A 94 -6.31 -24.84 -18.75
N LYS A 95 -7.03 -25.08 -17.65
CA LYS A 95 -8.49 -25.29 -17.65
C LYS A 95 -9.23 -24.02 -18.11
N ALA A 96 -8.81 -22.83 -17.65
CA ALA A 96 -9.38 -21.55 -18.08
C ALA A 96 -9.15 -21.32 -19.58
N ARG A 97 -7.90 -21.54 -20.05
CA ARG A 97 -7.51 -21.40 -21.46
C ARG A 97 -8.21 -22.37 -22.39
N ALA A 98 -8.49 -23.61 -21.94
CA ALA A 98 -9.20 -24.62 -22.73
C ALA A 98 -10.67 -24.21 -23.00
N ARG A 99 -11.27 -23.39 -22.16
CA ARG A 99 -12.63 -22.86 -22.35
C ARG A 99 -12.63 -21.67 -23.30
N GLN A 100 -11.70 -20.76 -23.13
CA GLN A 100 -11.56 -19.53 -23.89
C GLN A 100 -10.14 -18.96 -23.69
N PRO A 101 -9.52 -18.27 -24.68
CA PRO A 101 -8.19 -17.69 -24.54
C PRO A 101 -8.06 -16.84 -23.27
N VAL A 102 -6.90 -16.92 -22.61
CA VAL A 102 -6.49 -16.06 -21.49
C VAL A 102 -5.40 -15.14 -22.02
N ASP A 103 -5.57 -13.84 -21.86
CA ASP A 103 -4.64 -12.83 -22.41
C ASP A 103 -3.50 -12.52 -21.47
N LEU A 104 -3.77 -12.49 -20.14
CA LEU A 104 -2.81 -12.07 -19.12
C LEU A 104 -2.93 -12.96 -17.87
N LEU A 105 -1.77 -13.40 -17.34
CA LEU A 105 -1.62 -13.85 -15.96
C LEU A 105 -1.13 -12.66 -15.14
N PHE A 106 -1.94 -12.15 -14.22
CA PHE A 106 -1.58 -11.10 -13.27
C PHE A 106 -1.41 -11.68 -11.88
N THR A 107 -0.24 -11.51 -11.28
CA THR A 107 0.06 -12.07 -9.95
C THR A 107 0.54 -11.01 -8.96
N TYR A 108 0.40 -11.34 -7.67
CA TYR A 108 1.18 -10.73 -6.62
C TYR A 108 1.96 -11.84 -5.91
N PHE A 109 3.09 -12.22 -6.52
CA PHE A 109 3.91 -13.34 -6.08
C PHE A 109 5.32 -12.89 -5.69
N TYR A 110 5.97 -13.75 -4.92
CA TYR A 110 7.37 -13.66 -4.56
C TYR A 110 7.97 -15.08 -4.48
N ASN A 111 9.26 -15.24 -4.19
CA ASN A 111 10.02 -16.49 -4.37
C ASN A 111 9.38 -17.72 -3.69
N ALA A 112 8.69 -17.54 -2.55
CA ALA A 112 8.05 -18.66 -1.85
C ALA A 112 6.71 -19.10 -2.48
N CYS A 113 6.17 -18.40 -3.49
CA CYS A 113 4.86 -18.73 -4.06
C CYS A 113 4.92 -19.88 -5.05
N VAL A 114 5.79 -19.81 -6.05
CA VAL A 114 5.86 -20.78 -7.15
C VAL A 114 7.27 -21.27 -7.39
N GLU A 115 7.40 -22.47 -7.95
CA GLU A 115 8.68 -23.03 -8.38
C GLU A 115 9.20 -22.31 -9.61
N LEU A 116 10.53 -22.30 -9.77
CA LEU A 116 11.16 -21.75 -10.96
C LEU A 116 10.70 -22.52 -12.22
N GLY A 117 10.55 -21.79 -13.32
CA GLY A 117 10.07 -22.31 -14.60
C GLY A 117 8.53 -22.35 -14.74
N VAL A 118 7.77 -22.24 -13.65
CA VAL A 118 6.28 -22.30 -13.71
C VAL A 118 5.68 -21.12 -14.46
N ILE A 119 6.20 -19.93 -14.23
CA ILE A 119 5.71 -18.72 -14.94
C ILE A 119 6.07 -18.79 -16.42
N ARG A 120 7.30 -19.20 -16.75
CA ARG A 120 7.70 -19.42 -18.16
C ARG A 120 6.87 -20.49 -18.84
N GLN A 121 6.51 -21.58 -18.13
CA GLN A 121 5.63 -22.60 -18.65
C GLN A 121 4.25 -22.05 -19.01
N ILE A 122 3.72 -21.11 -18.23
CA ILE A 122 2.46 -20.43 -18.53
C ILE A 122 2.63 -19.48 -19.71
N GLY A 123 3.73 -18.70 -19.74
CA GLY A 123 4.08 -17.84 -20.87
C GLY A 123 4.18 -18.60 -22.20
N ALA A 124 4.74 -19.83 -22.18
CA ALA A 124 4.81 -20.69 -23.36
C ALA A 124 3.44 -21.13 -23.91
N LEU A 125 2.36 -20.95 -23.14
CA LEU A 125 0.99 -21.13 -23.64
C LEU A 125 0.49 -19.93 -24.46
N GLY A 126 1.30 -18.89 -24.66
CA GLY A 126 0.93 -17.65 -25.35
C GLY A 126 0.20 -16.64 -24.44
N ILE A 127 0.29 -16.81 -23.14
CA ILE A 127 -0.31 -15.93 -22.13
C ILE A 127 0.78 -14.93 -21.65
N ARG A 128 0.52 -13.63 -21.73
CA ARG A 128 1.41 -12.64 -21.11
C ARG A 128 1.44 -12.79 -19.61
N THR A 129 2.57 -12.53 -19.00
CA THR A 129 2.76 -12.70 -17.54
C THR A 129 3.22 -11.41 -16.89
N MET A 130 2.56 -11.03 -15.79
CA MET A 130 2.81 -9.78 -15.08
C MET A 130 2.77 -9.99 -13.58
N ASN A 131 3.77 -9.48 -12.88
CA ASN A 131 3.82 -9.52 -11.42
C ASN A 131 3.82 -8.12 -10.82
N TRP A 132 3.02 -7.92 -9.78
CA TRP A 132 3.06 -6.76 -8.91
C TRP A 132 3.75 -7.12 -7.60
N PHE A 133 4.75 -6.32 -7.15
CA PHE A 133 5.38 -6.48 -5.85
C PHE A 133 5.79 -5.13 -5.27
N CYS A 134 5.22 -4.71 -4.12
CA CYS A 134 5.34 -3.35 -3.59
C CYS A 134 6.27 -3.20 -2.36
N ASN A 135 7.08 -4.21 -2.05
CA ASN A 135 7.99 -4.17 -0.90
C ASN A 135 9.46 -4.38 -1.29
N ALA A 136 9.81 -4.16 -2.54
CA ALA A 136 11.17 -4.35 -3.03
C ALA A 136 12.19 -3.39 -2.37
N SER A 137 11.73 -2.27 -1.79
CA SER A 137 12.59 -1.31 -1.09
C SER A 137 13.51 -1.98 -0.05
N TYR A 138 13.00 -2.94 0.71
CA TYR A 138 13.74 -3.68 1.75
C TYR A 138 13.61 -5.21 1.63
N GLN A 139 12.79 -5.70 0.70
CA GLN A 139 12.52 -7.12 0.47
C GLN A 139 12.77 -7.56 -0.98
N PHE A 140 13.68 -6.89 -1.71
CA PHE A 140 14.00 -7.25 -3.09
C PHE A 140 14.46 -8.72 -3.21
N HIS A 141 15.21 -9.23 -2.22
CA HIS A 141 15.64 -10.63 -2.17
C HIS A 141 14.48 -11.63 -2.19
N LEU A 142 13.28 -11.22 -1.75
CA LEU A 142 12.10 -12.10 -1.78
C LEU A 142 11.47 -12.24 -3.17
N VAL A 143 11.80 -11.37 -4.14
CA VAL A 143 11.20 -11.40 -5.48
C VAL A 143 12.24 -11.58 -6.58
N SER A 144 13.52 -11.37 -6.29
CA SER A 144 14.59 -11.34 -7.29
C SER A 144 14.78 -12.64 -8.06
N GLU A 145 14.44 -13.80 -7.45
CA GLU A 145 14.58 -15.12 -8.05
C GLU A 145 13.51 -15.36 -9.13
N ILE A 146 12.25 -15.01 -8.87
CA ILE A 146 11.15 -15.25 -9.81
C ILE A 146 10.90 -14.09 -10.77
N ALA A 147 11.38 -12.88 -10.47
CA ALA A 147 11.15 -11.70 -11.31
C ALA A 147 11.57 -11.89 -12.78
N PRO A 148 12.72 -12.54 -13.09
CA PRO A 148 13.14 -12.80 -14.48
C PRO A 148 12.24 -13.78 -15.27
N GLU A 149 11.30 -14.44 -14.61
CA GLU A 149 10.39 -15.37 -15.25
C GLU A 149 9.17 -14.71 -15.89
N TYR A 150 8.89 -13.46 -15.49
CA TYR A 150 7.76 -12.68 -15.98
C TYR A 150 8.11 -11.85 -17.22
N ASP A 151 7.12 -11.70 -18.11
CA ASP A 151 7.24 -10.72 -19.21
C ASP A 151 7.39 -9.30 -18.65
N PHE A 152 6.67 -8.99 -17.54
CA PHE A 152 6.68 -7.67 -16.92
C PHE A 152 6.61 -7.74 -15.40
N CYS A 153 7.40 -6.90 -14.74
CA CYS A 153 7.34 -6.67 -13.29
C CYS A 153 6.91 -5.24 -13.00
N LEU A 154 5.75 -5.05 -12.36
CA LEU A 154 5.29 -3.74 -11.92
C LEU A 154 5.98 -3.37 -10.62
N VAL A 155 6.71 -2.28 -10.62
CA VAL A 155 7.61 -1.85 -9.52
C VAL A 155 7.26 -0.42 -9.12
N PRO A 156 6.79 -0.17 -7.89
CA PRO A 156 6.47 1.17 -7.42
C PRO A 156 7.70 1.98 -6.95
N GLU A 157 8.81 1.31 -6.64
CA GLU A 157 10.02 1.97 -6.15
C GLU A 157 10.98 2.29 -7.33
N LYS A 158 11.04 3.55 -7.78
CA LYS A 158 11.92 3.99 -8.90
C LYS A 158 13.38 3.55 -8.71
N PHE A 159 13.89 3.64 -7.49
CA PHE A 159 15.28 3.30 -7.17
C PHE A 159 15.58 1.79 -7.24
N ARG A 160 14.54 0.93 -7.36
CA ARG A 160 14.69 -0.52 -7.52
C ARG A 160 14.65 -1.00 -8.98
N LEU A 161 14.27 -0.17 -9.92
CA LEU A 161 14.16 -0.56 -11.32
C LEU A 161 15.47 -1.17 -11.87
N GLU A 162 16.62 -0.57 -11.54
CA GLU A 162 17.92 -1.09 -11.97
C GLU A 162 18.31 -2.41 -11.28
N ASP A 163 17.83 -2.66 -10.05
CA ASP A 163 18.03 -3.94 -9.39
C ASP A 163 17.26 -5.07 -10.09
N TYR A 164 16.03 -4.80 -10.52
CA TYR A 164 15.23 -5.74 -11.32
C TYR A 164 15.89 -6.03 -12.67
N LYS A 165 16.38 -5.00 -13.39
CA LYS A 165 17.10 -5.18 -14.67
C LYS A 165 18.37 -6.01 -14.49
N ARG A 166 19.15 -5.75 -13.44
CA ARG A 166 20.34 -6.54 -13.11
C ARG A 166 20.04 -8.00 -12.77
N ALA A 167 18.88 -8.27 -12.19
CA ALA A 167 18.38 -9.63 -11.98
C ALA A 167 17.86 -10.29 -13.26
N GLY A 168 17.84 -9.60 -14.42
CA GLY A 168 17.34 -10.12 -15.69
C GLY A 168 15.83 -9.99 -15.88
N ALA A 169 15.15 -9.23 -15.05
CA ALA A 169 13.72 -8.97 -15.16
C ALA A 169 13.44 -7.74 -16.06
N ASN A 170 12.19 -7.59 -16.48
CA ASN A 170 11.70 -6.45 -17.24
C ASN A 170 10.77 -5.59 -16.34
N PRO A 171 11.33 -4.63 -15.59
CA PRO A 171 10.54 -3.77 -14.71
C PRO A 171 9.83 -2.65 -15.46
N ILE A 172 8.58 -2.41 -15.07
CA ILE A 172 7.79 -1.25 -15.46
C ILE A 172 7.49 -0.45 -14.21
N TYR A 173 7.83 0.83 -14.24
CA TYR A 173 7.46 1.71 -13.15
C TYR A 173 5.93 1.84 -13.06
N CYS A 174 5.37 1.48 -11.93
CA CYS A 174 3.95 1.58 -11.64
C CYS A 174 3.79 1.94 -10.17
N GLN A 175 3.55 3.21 -9.86
CA GLN A 175 3.40 3.67 -8.48
C GLN A 175 2.05 3.22 -7.91
N GLU A 176 1.98 3.11 -6.58
CA GLU A 176 0.75 2.88 -5.84
C GLU A 176 -0.33 3.94 -6.16
N ALA A 177 -1.58 3.61 -5.89
CA ALA A 177 -2.74 4.44 -6.15
C ALA A 177 -3.86 4.12 -5.15
N ALA A 178 -5.04 4.74 -5.30
CA ALA A 178 -6.20 4.43 -4.46
C ALA A 178 -7.44 4.10 -5.31
N ASN A 179 -8.32 3.26 -4.76
CA ASN A 179 -9.60 2.95 -5.38
C ASN A 179 -10.68 3.93 -4.85
N PRO A 180 -11.27 4.80 -5.69
CA PRO A 180 -12.26 5.79 -5.25
C PRO A 180 -13.57 5.18 -4.74
N GLY A 181 -13.89 3.95 -5.12
CA GLY A 181 -15.04 3.20 -4.59
C GLY A 181 -14.88 2.85 -3.10
N ILE A 182 -13.63 2.71 -2.63
CA ILE A 182 -13.29 2.36 -1.26
C ILE A 182 -12.91 3.62 -0.47
N TYR A 183 -11.96 4.39 -1.00
CA TYR A 183 -11.42 5.58 -0.33
C TYR A 183 -12.24 6.81 -0.71
N ARG A 184 -13.24 7.11 0.10
CA ARG A 184 -14.18 8.21 -0.09
C ARG A 184 -14.45 8.93 1.22
N PRO A 185 -14.89 10.19 1.20
CA PRO A 185 -15.31 10.89 2.40
C PRO A 185 -16.50 10.20 3.07
N TYR A 186 -16.48 10.17 4.39
CA TYR A 186 -17.62 9.78 5.20
C TYR A 186 -18.11 10.98 6.04
N PRO A 187 -19.43 11.15 6.25
CA PRO A 187 -19.99 12.21 7.07
C PRO A 187 -19.77 11.89 8.56
N GLU A 188 -18.53 12.07 9.01
CA GLU A 188 -18.11 11.78 10.38
C GLU A 188 -17.73 13.07 11.12
N THR A 189 -18.07 13.14 12.40
CA THR A 189 -17.58 14.22 13.24
C THR A 189 -16.11 14.03 13.55
N GLN A 190 -15.29 15.04 13.31
CA GLN A 190 -13.87 15.03 13.65
C GLN A 190 -13.68 14.97 15.17
N ARG A 191 -13.02 13.91 15.64
CA ARG A 191 -12.85 13.59 17.06
C ARG A 191 -11.39 13.60 17.52
N PHE A 192 -10.45 13.40 16.58
CA PHE A 192 -9.04 13.25 16.89
C PHE A 192 -8.26 14.41 16.26
N ASP A 193 -7.35 14.99 17.05
CA ASP A 193 -6.54 16.11 16.55
C ASP A 193 -5.52 15.63 15.53
N ALA A 194 -4.69 14.65 15.89
CA ALA A 194 -3.78 14.00 14.98
C ALA A 194 -3.94 12.47 15.01
N GLY A 195 -3.76 11.80 13.89
CA GLY A 195 -3.91 10.36 13.83
C GLY A 195 -3.00 9.66 12.83
N PHE A 196 -2.51 8.48 13.18
CA PHE A 196 -1.74 7.63 12.30
C PHE A 196 -2.33 6.23 12.23
N VAL A 197 -2.63 5.77 11.02
CA VAL A 197 -3.08 4.39 10.77
C VAL A 197 -1.96 3.62 10.06
N GLY A 198 -1.27 2.80 10.83
CA GLY A 198 -0.14 2.00 10.35
C GLY A 198 0.58 1.26 11.45
N GLN A 199 1.51 0.39 11.09
CA GLN A 199 2.28 -0.43 12.01
C GLN A 199 3.34 0.41 12.76
N ALA A 200 3.58 0.04 14.04
CA ALA A 200 4.65 0.61 14.86
C ALA A 200 5.98 -0.08 14.54
N TYR A 201 6.82 0.58 13.75
CA TYR A 201 8.20 0.14 13.51
C TYR A 201 9.13 1.33 13.21
N GLY A 202 10.43 1.10 13.23
CA GLY A 202 11.44 2.10 12.92
C GLY A 202 11.31 3.34 13.81
N GLU A 203 11.31 4.52 13.21
CA GLU A 203 11.29 5.82 13.86
C GLU A 203 9.88 6.24 14.35
N ARG A 204 8.81 5.60 13.86
CA ARG A 204 7.41 5.98 14.10
C ARG A 204 7.05 6.11 15.59
N PRO A 205 7.43 5.13 16.47
CA PRO A 205 7.12 5.26 17.88
C PRO A 205 7.81 6.46 18.54
N GLY A 206 9.03 6.78 18.13
CA GLY A 206 9.76 7.96 18.60
C GLY A 206 9.09 9.27 18.20
N LEU A 207 8.66 9.39 16.94
CA LEU A 207 7.93 10.55 16.43
C LEU A 207 6.61 10.74 17.18
N VAL A 208 5.83 9.66 17.35
CA VAL A 208 4.56 9.73 18.11
C VAL A 208 4.81 10.11 19.57
N ALA A 209 5.86 9.58 20.21
CA ALA A 209 6.23 9.97 21.57
C ALA A 209 6.60 11.46 21.65
N ARG A 210 7.28 12.00 20.64
CA ARG A 210 7.59 13.44 20.55
C ARG A 210 6.32 14.28 20.46
N LEU A 211 5.35 13.91 19.60
CA LEU A 211 4.06 14.61 19.51
C LEU A 211 3.33 14.67 20.86
N VAL A 212 3.33 13.55 21.59
CA VAL A 212 2.73 13.50 22.94
C VAL A 212 3.46 14.42 23.92
N GLN A 213 4.79 14.52 23.87
CA GLN A 213 5.60 15.42 24.72
C GLN A 213 5.29 16.89 24.41
N GLU A 214 5.00 17.21 23.14
CA GLU A 214 4.58 18.54 22.69
C GLU A 214 3.11 18.89 23.02
N GLY A 215 2.41 18.00 23.72
CA GLY A 215 1.03 18.22 24.15
C GLY A 215 -0.02 17.96 23.05
N ILE A 216 0.36 17.37 21.92
CA ILE A 216 -0.57 17.04 20.83
C ILE A 216 -1.35 15.78 21.20
N ASP A 217 -2.71 15.82 21.07
CA ASP A 217 -3.54 14.62 21.23
C ASP A 217 -3.47 13.77 19.95
N VAL A 218 -2.57 12.78 19.99
CA VAL A 218 -2.37 11.86 18.87
C VAL A 218 -2.98 10.50 19.16
N LYS A 219 -3.62 9.90 18.16
CA LYS A 219 -4.13 8.51 18.18
C LYS A 219 -3.40 7.67 17.14
N VAL A 220 -3.12 6.42 17.49
CA VAL A 220 -2.46 5.47 16.58
C VAL A 220 -3.25 4.17 16.51
N TRP A 221 -3.37 3.65 15.27
CA TRP A 221 -4.03 2.39 14.96
C TRP A 221 -3.09 1.50 14.17
N GLY A 222 -3.01 0.24 14.55
CA GLY A 222 -2.23 -0.77 13.82
C GLY A 222 -1.48 -1.72 14.73
N PRO A 223 -0.77 -2.71 14.16
CA PRO A 223 0.05 -3.66 14.90
C PRO A 223 1.25 -3.00 15.58
N GLY A 224 1.77 -3.64 16.63
CA GLY A 224 3.03 -3.24 17.28
C GLY A 224 2.92 -2.12 18.33
N TRP A 225 1.91 -1.26 18.29
CA TRP A 225 1.80 -0.11 19.21
C TRP A 225 1.70 -0.50 20.68
N LYS A 226 1.10 -1.65 21.01
CA LYS A 226 0.96 -2.11 22.41
C LYS A 226 2.31 -2.31 23.11
N CYS A 227 3.37 -2.63 22.38
CA CYS A 227 4.73 -2.79 22.93
C CYS A 227 5.32 -1.46 23.41
N HIS A 228 4.84 -0.34 22.86
CA HIS A 228 5.25 1.02 23.21
C HIS A 228 4.35 1.68 24.25
N ALA A 229 3.33 0.96 24.76
CA ALA A 229 2.47 1.49 25.81
C ALA A 229 3.23 1.74 27.09
N LYS A 230 3.14 2.96 27.64
CA LYS A 230 3.74 3.33 28.92
C LYS A 230 3.25 2.37 30.01
N ARG A 231 4.17 1.66 30.65
CA ARG A 231 3.87 0.74 31.74
C ARG A 231 3.59 1.54 33.02
N ARG A 232 2.72 1.02 33.90
CA ARG A 232 2.58 1.58 35.24
C ARG A 232 3.93 1.55 35.93
N PRO A 233 4.30 2.57 36.77
CA PRO A 233 5.50 2.52 37.56
C PRO A 233 5.52 1.23 38.40
N SER A 234 6.51 0.41 38.18
CA SER A 234 6.77 -0.73 39.09
C SER A 234 7.53 -0.20 40.29
N PHE A 235 7.07 -0.50 41.48
CA PHE A 235 7.73 -0.19 42.75
C PHE A 235 9.01 -1.01 42.97
N ASN A 236 9.66 -1.49 41.95
CA ASN A 236 10.89 -2.26 42.06
C ASN A 236 12.11 -1.29 42.08
N PRO A 237 12.79 -1.09 43.22
CA PRO A 237 13.91 -0.16 43.35
C PRO A 237 15.11 -0.50 42.45
N MET A 238 15.26 -1.76 42.00
CA MET A 238 16.32 -2.16 41.06
C MET A 238 16.14 -1.59 39.63
N ARG A 239 15.03 -0.92 39.31
CA ARG A 239 14.78 -0.25 38.03
C ARG A 239 15.05 1.26 38.02
N TRP A 240 15.54 1.82 39.12
CA TRP A 240 15.97 3.21 39.24
C TRP A 240 17.29 3.42 38.46
N GLY A 241 17.24 3.60 37.18
CA GLY A 241 18.43 3.80 36.34
C GLY A 241 18.20 3.43 34.86
N ARG A 242 17.12 2.74 34.53
CA ARG A 242 16.77 2.55 33.12
C ARG A 242 16.22 3.86 32.56
N ARG A 243 16.97 4.52 31.69
CA ARG A 243 16.50 5.64 30.87
C ARG A 243 15.15 5.24 30.30
N LYS A 244 14.11 6.08 30.52
CA LYS A 244 12.82 5.97 29.84
C LYS A 244 13.13 5.91 28.34
N THR A 245 12.74 4.83 27.67
CA THR A 245 12.93 4.75 26.23
C THR A 245 12.10 5.87 25.60
N SER A 246 12.71 6.64 24.70
CA SER A 246 12.08 7.78 24.02
C SER A 246 10.84 7.42 23.17
N THR A 247 10.46 6.15 23.17
CA THR A 247 9.36 5.57 22.35
C THR A 247 8.11 5.21 23.16
N GLU A 248 8.08 5.46 24.48
CA GLU A 248 6.90 5.14 25.29
C GLU A 248 5.79 6.18 25.10
N ILE A 249 4.58 5.71 24.80
CA ILE A 249 3.37 6.54 24.63
C ILE A 249 2.27 6.16 25.63
N PRO A 250 1.41 7.10 26.04
CA PRO A 250 0.28 6.80 26.91
C PRO A 250 -0.67 5.79 26.27
N LYS A 251 -1.23 4.87 27.06
CA LYS A 251 -2.20 3.88 26.57
C LYS A 251 -3.40 4.51 25.85
N ARG A 252 -3.83 5.72 26.26
CA ARG A 252 -4.92 6.44 25.62
C ARG A 252 -4.64 6.82 24.16
N CYS A 253 -3.38 6.85 23.72
CA CYS A 253 -3.01 7.11 22.33
C CYS A 253 -3.21 5.88 21.44
N ILE A 254 -3.25 4.67 22.00
CA ILE A 254 -3.33 3.41 21.26
C ILE A 254 -4.79 3.00 21.13
N ALA A 255 -5.30 3.09 19.91
CA ALA A 255 -6.72 2.87 19.63
C ALA A 255 -7.04 1.50 18.97
N GLY A 256 -6.06 0.60 18.89
CA GLY A 256 -6.24 -0.76 18.37
C GLY A 256 -5.93 -0.89 16.88
N ILE A 257 -6.63 -1.80 16.18
CA ILE A 257 -6.44 -2.07 14.76
C ILE A 257 -7.74 -1.72 14.03
N VAL A 258 -7.61 -1.02 12.89
CA VAL A 258 -8.73 -0.70 11.99
C VAL A 258 -8.40 -1.16 10.57
N THR A 259 -9.39 -1.67 9.86
CA THR A 259 -9.27 -2.13 8.46
C THR A 259 -10.54 -1.80 7.68
N GLY A 260 -10.48 -1.89 6.35
CA GLY A 260 -11.63 -1.68 5.48
C GLY A 260 -12.32 -0.32 5.72
N GLU A 261 -13.64 -0.30 5.71
CA GLU A 261 -14.43 0.92 5.88
C GLU A 261 -14.14 1.64 7.20
N THR A 262 -13.91 0.90 8.31
CA THR A 262 -13.59 1.51 9.60
C THR A 262 -12.30 2.32 9.54
N MET A 263 -11.32 1.90 8.76
CA MET A 263 -10.09 2.64 8.52
C MET A 263 -10.37 3.95 7.78
N VAL A 264 -11.15 3.91 6.70
CA VAL A 264 -11.49 5.11 5.92
C VAL A 264 -12.32 6.09 6.75
N ARG A 265 -13.28 5.60 7.54
CA ARG A 265 -14.02 6.42 8.52
C ARG A 265 -13.09 7.05 9.57
N THR A 266 -12.02 6.34 9.96
CA THR A 266 -11.02 6.90 10.89
C THR A 266 -10.28 8.07 10.28
N PHE A 267 -9.97 8.04 8.97
CA PHE A 267 -9.40 9.20 8.27
C PHE A 267 -10.35 10.40 8.34
N SER A 268 -11.64 10.21 8.07
CA SER A 268 -12.64 11.29 8.16
C SER A 268 -12.83 11.83 9.59
N ARG A 269 -12.61 11.02 10.64
CA ARG A 269 -12.68 11.41 12.05
C ARG A 269 -11.46 12.16 12.56
N THR A 270 -10.38 12.18 11.79
CA THR A 270 -9.08 12.74 12.18
C THR A 270 -8.86 14.08 11.49
N ARG A 271 -8.52 15.12 12.26
CA ARG A 271 -8.27 16.47 11.73
C ARG A 271 -6.99 16.52 10.90
N VAL A 272 -5.90 15.92 11.42
CA VAL A 272 -4.59 15.83 10.76
C VAL A 272 -4.19 14.37 10.66
N ASN A 273 -4.30 13.78 9.49
CA ASN A 273 -3.83 12.41 9.23
C ASN A 273 -2.34 12.44 8.93
N LEU A 274 -1.58 11.58 9.61
CA LEU A 274 -0.11 11.56 9.56
C LEU A 274 0.42 10.48 8.61
N GLY A 275 1.48 10.82 7.88
CA GLY A 275 2.30 9.91 7.07
C GLY A 275 3.74 9.85 7.56
N PHE A 276 4.34 8.66 7.48
CA PHE A 276 5.75 8.40 7.79
C PHE A 276 6.35 7.58 6.66
N ALA A 277 7.31 8.16 5.94
CA ALA A 277 7.87 7.60 4.71
C ALA A 277 8.89 6.48 4.96
N ALA A 278 9.60 6.52 6.11
CA ALA A 278 10.65 5.56 6.40
C ALA A 278 10.15 4.11 6.41
N CYS A 279 10.94 3.24 5.75
CA CYS A 279 10.82 1.79 5.83
C CYS A 279 11.42 1.25 7.15
N TRP A 280 11.73 -0.06 7.19
CA TRP A 280 12.29 -0.74 8.38
C TRP A 280 13.63 -0.17 8.88
N THR A 281 14.40 0.46 8.00
CA THR A 281 15.74 0.96 8.30
C THR A 281 15.69 2.29 9.03
N SER A 282 16.64 2.50 9.91
CA SER A 282 16.89 3.75 10.65
C SER A 282 18.36 4.15 10.51
N GLY A 283 18.68 5.41 10.79
CA GLY A 283 20.05 5.91 10.71
C GLY A 283 20.55 6.07 9.25
N PRO A 284 21.85 5.84 8.99
CA PRO A 284 22.46 6.13 7.69
C PRO A 284 21.92 5.27 6.53
N ASN A 285 21.31 4.14 6.83
CA ASN A 285 20.69 3.25 5.84
C ASN A 285 19.16 3.45 5.75
N ARG A 286 18.67 4.62 6.14
CA ARG A 286 17.27 4.98 6.12
C ARG A 286 16.77 5.03 4.67
N ILE A 287 15.79 4.18 4.37
CA ILE A 287 15.11 4.16 3.08
C ILE A 287 13.73 4.78 3.27
N THR A 288 13.38 5.73 2.41
CA THR A 288 12.04 6.29 2.32
C THR A 288 11.39 5.85 1.01
N GLN A 289 10.07 5.70 1.01
CA GLN A 289 9.29 5.41 -0.19
C GLN A 289 7.91 6.02 -0.07
N ILE A 290 7.28 6.26 -1.21
CA ILE A 290 5.85 6.56 -1.30
C ILE A 290 5.06 5.34 -0.79
N ARG A 291 3.95 5.61 -0.12
CA ARG A 291 3.10 4.60 0.51
C ARG A 291 1.69 4.69 -0.04
N LEU A 292 0.95 3.60 0.03
CA LEU A 292 -0.49 3.60 -0.25
C LEU A 292 -1.23 4.75 0.46
N ARG A 293 -0.84 5.07 1.69
CA ARG A 293 -1.46 6.16 2.48
C ARG A 293 -1.31 7.52 1.83
N ASP A 294 -0.26 7.74 1.03
CA ASP A 294 -0.04 9.01 0.32
C ASP A 294 -1.12 9.25 -0.75
N PHE A 295 -1.81 8.19 -1.20
CA PHE A 295 -2.96 8.28 -2.10
C PHE A 295 -4.30 8.02 -1.41
N GLU A 296 -4.36 7.07 -0.47
CA GLU A 296 -5.60 6.65 0.19
C GLU A 296 -6.21 7.74 1.06
N ILE A 297 -5.38 8.48 1.81
CA ILE A 297 -5.86 9.54 2.71
C ILE A 297 -6.37 10.73 1.90
N PRO A 298 -5.64 11.31 0.94
CA PRO A 298 -6.17 12.36 0.08
C PRO A 298 -7.40 11.91 -0.73
N MET A 299 -7.40 10.68 -1.30
CA MET A 299 -8.56 10.12 -1.99
C MET A 299 -9.81 10.10 -1.10
N SER A 300 -9.63 9.84 0.19
CA SER A 300 -10.70 9.86 1.20
C SER A 300 -11.21 11.27 1.52
N GLY A 301 -10.64 12.32 0.93
CA GLY A 301 -10.99 13.71 1.21
C GLY A 301 -10.55 14.16 2.61
N ALA A 302 -9.54 13.52 3.18
CA ALA A 302 -9.00 13.85 4.50
C ALA A 302 -7.70 14.64 4.38
N PHE A 303 -7.49 15.59 5.30
CA PHE A 303 -6.24 16.36 5.34
C PHE A 303 -5.06 15.47 5.70
N TYR A 304 -3.99 15.56 4.90
CA TYR A 304 -2.82 14.70 5.01
C TYR A 304 -1.54 15.49 5.22
N LEU A 305 -0.80 15.14 6.28
CA LEU A 305 0.51 15.66 6.62
C LEU A 305 1.52 14.51 6.64
N THR A 306 2.39 14.47 5.64
CA THR A 306 3.35 13.36 5.47
C THR A 306 4.79 13.83 5.47
N GLU A 307 5.72 12.90 5.61
CA GLU A 307 7.14 13.19 5.47
C GLU A 307 7.48 13.52 4.02
N TYR A 308 8.26 14.59 3.82
CA TYR A 308 8.68 15.02 2.49
C TYR A 308 9.57 13.98 1.82
N GLN A 309 9.26 13.69 0.57
CA GLN A 309 10.08 12.96 -0.37
C GLN A 309 10.01 13.67 -1.72
N GLU A 310 11.14 13.74 -2.41
CA GLU A 310 11.21 14.40 -3.71
C GLU A 310 10.19 13.80 -4.70
N GLU A 311 10.07 12.49 -4.73
CA GLU A 311 9.15 11.78 -5.62
C GLU A 311 7.67 12.13 -5.39
N LEU A 312 7.27 12.64 -4.21
CA LEU A 312 5.90 13.08 -3.97
C LEU A 312 5.49 14.26 -4.85
N THR A 313 6.45 15.09 -5.27
CA THR A 313 6.20 16.24 -6.15
C THR A 313 5.80 15.85 -7.57
N ASP A 314 6.05 14.61 -7.98
CA ASP A 314 5.55 14.06 -9.25
C ASP A 314 4.04 13.78 -9.21
N TYR A 315 3.46 13.69 -8.01
CA TYR A 315 2.06 13.31 -7.80
C TYR A 315 1.19 14.41 -7.22
N PHE A 316 1.77 15.26 -6.39
CA PHE A 316 1.02 16.29 -5.67
C PHE A 316 1.74 17.64 -5.68
N ASP A 317 0.96 18.69 -5.77
CA ASP A 317 1.41 20.05 -5.46
C ASP A 317 1.46 20.20 -3.92
N VAL A 318 2.69 20.20 -3.38
CA VAL A 318 2.94 20.26 -1.93
C VAL A 318 2.42 21.60 -1.38
N ASP A 319 1.82 21.57 -0.20
CA ASP A 319 1.14 22.65 0.50
C ASP A 319 -0.17 23.15 -0.17
N GLN A 320 -0.57 22.58 -1.34
CA GLN A 320 -1.85 22.83 -2.00
C GLN A 320 -2.76 21.60 -2.02
N GLU A 321 -2.21 20.39 -2.17
CA GLU A 321 -2.93 19.13 -2.31
C GLU A 321 -2.65 18.17 -1.16
N ILE A 322 -1.42 18.18 -0.65
CA ILE A 322 -0.96 17.55 0.59
C ILE A 322 -0.01 18.50 1.31
N VAL A 323 0.29 18.22 2.57
CA VAL A 323 1.30 18.98 3.32
C VAL A 323 2.45 18.04 3.71
N CYS A 324 3.68 18.55 3.58
CA CYS A 324 4.86 17.78 3.94
C CYS A 324 5.63 18.40 5.11
N TYR A 325 6.32 17.57 5.89
CA TYR A 325 7.30 17.97 6.90
C TYR A 325 8.64 17.28 6.64
N ARG A 326 9.76 17.90 7.09
CA ARG A 326 11.12 17.40 6.86
C ARG A 326 11.79 16.85 8.13
N ASN A 327 11.31 17.26 9.30
CA ASN A 327 11.84 16.84 10.59
C ASN A 327 10.74 16.86 11.68
N ALA A 328 11.07 16.35 12.86
CA ALA A 328 10.12 16.22 13.97
C ALA A 328 9.61 17.56 14.51
N ASP A 329 10.42 18.61 14.50
CA ASP A 329 10.02 19.93 14.98
C ASP A 329 9.02 20.56 14.02
N GLU A 330 9.30 20.52 12.70
CA GLU A 330 8.38 20.98 11.65
C GLU A 330 7.06 20.18 11.68
N LEU A 331 7.10 18.87 11.95
CA LEU A 331 5.91 18.05 12.14
C LEU A 331 5.04 18.60 13.27
N CYS A 332 5.63 18.88 14.44
CA CYS A 332 4.92 19.42 15.59
C CYS A 332 4.30 20.80 15.27
N ASP A 333 5.07 21.70 14.66
CA ASP A 333 4.65 23.04 14.32
C ASP A 333 3.51 23.04 13.29
N LYS A 334 3.63 22.23 12.24
CA LYS A 334 2.58 22.09 11.21
C LYS A 334 1.30 21.50 11.78
N ILE A 335 1.37 20.52 12.68
CA ILE A 335 0.17 20.01 13.34
C ILE A 335 -0.52 21.13 14.11
N LYS A 336 0.20 21.86 14.97
CA LYS A 336 -0.37 22.99 15.74
C LYS A 336 -0.95 24.06 14.82
N TYR A 337 -0.22 24.41 13.75
CA TYR A 337 -0.65 25.40 12.76
C TYR A 337 -1.98 25.00 12.09
N TYR A 338 -2.06 23.78 11.57
CA TYR A 338 -3.24 23.34 10.85
C TYR A 338 -4.40 22.97 11.77
N LEU A 339 -4.18 22.59 13.01
CA LEU A 339 -5.27 22.41 13.99
C LEU A 339 -6.03 23.71 14.22
N ALA A 340 -5.33 24.85 14.23
CA ALA A 340 -5.93 26.18 14.38
C ALA A 340 -6.59 26.73 13.10
N ARG A 341 -6.45 26.05 11.94
CA ARG A 341 -6.90 26.52 10.62
C ARG A 341 -7.77 25.50 9.88
N PRO A 342 -9.02 25.30 10.31
CA PRO A 342 -9.90 24.31 9.67
C PRO A 342 -10.16 24.57 8.18
N ALA A 343 -10.33 25.85 7.78
CA ALA A 343 -10.57 26.22 6.38
C ALA A 343 -9.39 25.82 5.46
N ASP A 344 -8.15 25.98 5.92
CA ASP A 344 -6.97 25.55 5.15
C ASP A 344 -6.92 24.03 5.01
N ARG A 345 -7.22 23.29 6.09
CA ARG A 345 -7.31 21.83 6.02
C ARG A 345 -8.34 21.36 5.01
N GLU A 346 -9.53 21.95 5.04
CA GLU A 346 -10.64 21.60 4.13
C GLU A 346 -10.28 21.90 2.68
N ARG A 347 -9.69 23.07 2.41
CA ARG A 347 -9.24 23.47 1.08
C ARG A 347 -8.19 22.50 0.52
N ILE A 348 -7.15 22.17 1.29
CA ILE A 348 -6.08 21.28 0.90
C ILE A 348 -6.62 19.87 0.69
N ALA A 349 -7.42 19.35 1.61
CA ALA A 349 -8.02 18.01 1.50
C ALA A 349 -8.92 17.89 0.25
N ALA A 350 -9.72 18.91 -0.06
CA ALA A 350 -10.54 18.94 -1.25
C ALA A 350 -9.68 18.95 -2.53
N SER A 351 -8.56 19.68 -2.54
CA SER A 351 -7.63 19.73 -3.68
C SER A 351 -6.92 18.38 -3.87
N GLY A 352 -6.38 17.80 -2.79
CA GLY A 352 -5.74 16.48 -2.83
C GLY A 352 -6.69 15.39 -3.32
N ARG A 353 -7.97 15.42 -2.90
CA ARG A 353 -8.98 14.49 -3.40
C ARG A 353 -9.22 14.64 -4.90
N ARG A 354 -9.36 15.89 -5.39
CA ARG A 354 -9.52 16.12 -6.84
C ARG A 354 -8.33 15.59 -7.63
N ARG A 355 -7.10 15.83 -7.16
CA ARG A 355 -5.89 15.29 -7.76
C ARG A 355 -5.95 13.77 -7.83
N CYS A 356 -6.25 13.09 -6.71
CA CYS A 356 -6.32 11.63 -6.66
C CYS A 356 -7.39 11.05 -7.60
N LEU A 357 -8.58 11.64 -7.64
CA LEU A 357 -9.65 11.23 -8.55
C LEU A 357 -9.25 11.38 -10.03
N ASN A 358 -8.56 12.48 -10.35
CA ASN A 358 -8.15 12.78 -11.71
C ASN A 358 -6.96 11.95 -12.18
N ASP A 359 -5.99 11.64 -11.29
CA ASP A 359 -4.69 11.15 -11.74
C ASP A 359 -4.18 9.89 -11.03
N HIS A 360 -4.72 9.56 -9.84
CA HIS A 360 -4.11 8.55 -8.96
C HIS A 360 -5.09 7.43 -8.57
N THR A 361 -5.88 6.95 -9.56
CA THR A 361 -6.66 5.72 -9.38
C THR A 361 -5.89 4.51 -9.91
N TRP A 362 -6.09 3.33 -9.33
CA TRP A 362 -5.51 2.08 -9.82
C TRP A 362 -5.91 1.78 -11.27
N ALA A 363 -7.16 2.06 -11.65
CA ALA A 363 -7.61 1.90 -13.04
C ALA A 363 -6.76 2.75 -14.00
N LYS A 364 -6.45 4.01 -13.65
CA LYS A 364 -5.56 4.85 -14.47
C LYS A 364 -4.13 4.31 -14.52
N ARG A 365 -3.58 3.81 -13.39
CA ARG A 365 -2.24 3.19 -13.38
C ARG A 365 -2.16 2.00 -14.31
N PHE A 366 -3.11 1.06 -14.21
CA PHE A 366 -3.14 -0.11 -15.09
C PHE A 366 -3.41 0.28 -16.54
N GLY A 367 -4.29 1.24 -16.80
CA GLY A 367 -4.52 1.75 -18.15
C GLY A 367 -3.24 2.30 -18.79
N GLN A 368 -2.45 3.09 -18.06
CA GLN A 368 -1.16 3.60 -18.52
C GLN A 368 -0.13 2.48 -18.76
N VAL A 369 -0.05 1.52 -17.83
CA VAL A 369 0.84 0.35 -18.00
C VAL A 369 0.45 -0.44 -19.24
N PHE A 370 -0.81 -0.83 -19.38
CA PHE A 370 -1.26 -1.64 -20.52
C PHE A 370 -1.04 -0.93 -21.84
N GLN A 371 -1.27 0.38 -21.90
CA GLN A 371 -0.96 1.20 -23.07
C GLN A 371 0.54 1.17 -23.40
N SER A 372 1.41 1.32 -22.38
CA SER A 372 2.88 1.38 -22.58
C SER A 372 3.49 0.08 -23.12
N ILE A 373 2.83 -1.06 -22.88
CA ILE A 373 3.30 -2.39 -23.29
C ILE A 373 2.49 -2.99 -24.44
N GLY A 374 1.61 -2.21 -25.06
CA GLY A 374 0.80 -2.64 -26.20
C GLY A 374 -0.22 -3.74 -25.86
N LEU A 375 -0.70 -3.82 -24.63
CA LEU A 375 -1.81 -4.69 -24.21
C LEU A 375 -3.19 -4.03 -24.42
N THR A 376 -3.21 -2.83 -24.98
CA THR A 376 -4.44 -2.20 -25.52
C THR A 376 -4.47 -2.49 -27.02
N ALA A 377 -5.55 -3.10 -27.48
CA ALA A 377 -5.78 -3.21 -28.91
C ALA A 377 -6.14 -1.86 -29.51
#